data_eccd065e705b179bc6229ffaca83eb25
#
_entry.id   eccd065e705b179bc6229ffaca83eb25
#
_cell.length_a   1.000
_cell.length_b   1.000
_cell.length_c   1.000
_cell.angle_alpha   90.00
_cell.angle_beta   90.00
_cell.angle_gamma   90.00
#
_symmetry.space_group_name_H-M   'P 1'
#
loop_
_entity.id
_entity.type
_entity.pdbx_description
1 polymer ?
#
loop_
_entity_poly.entity_id
_entity_poly.type
_entity_poly.pdbx_seq_one_letter_code
_entity_poly.pdbx_strand_id
1 'polypeptide(L)'
;MKSRPAHHITTLLLLLAFLALGGPAEARGRKEKPDDDKDKPRLSLLADPNFGFTPVTVTLTGHLTGVDLHDRNFCHAAVTWVRIDPGQTERDGLRVREDPACVHPDDEISVTETYTRTFDLYRPGSYLIRLELQGKDGKKIVSAYTRVEVLRVQ
;
A
#
# COMPACT_ATOMS: atom_id res chain seq x y z
N MET A 1 54.17 44.12 -5.32
CA MET A 1 54.48 43.62 -6.65
C MET A 1 54.84 42.14 -6.55
N LYS A 2 53.98 41.24 -7.02
CA LYS A 2 54.37 39.90 -7.51
C LYS A 2 53.19 39.31 -8.26
N SER A 3 53.47 38.95 -9.44
CA SER A 3 52.66 38.55 -10.58
C SER A 3 51.95 37.21 -10.37
N ARG A 4 50.70 37.12 -10.89
CA ARG A 4 50.01 35.88 -11.21
C ARG A 4 50.49 35.33 -12.55
N PRO A 5 50.59 34.03 -12.71
CA PRO A 5 50.43 33.41 -14.03
C PRO A 5 49.20 32.51 -14.11
N ALA A 6 48.48 32.71 -15.04
CA ALA A 6 47.72 31.98 -16.06
C ALA A 6 47.63 30.43 -15.90
N HIS A 7 46.38 29.96 -15.63
CA HIS A 7 45.94 28.56 -15.80
C HIS A 7 44.61 28.49 -16.55
N HIS A 8 44.52 29.04 -17.74
CA HIS A 8 43.27 29.02 -18.51
C HIS A 8 43.32 28.33 -19.88
N ILE A 9 44.37 27.55 -20.18
CA ILE A 9 44.49 26.94 -21.53
C ILE A 9 44.29 25.42 -21.56
N THR A 10 44.26 24.74 -20.42
CA THR A 10 44.21 23.27 -20.42
C THR A 10 42.79 22.67 -20.37
N THR A 11 41.77 23.47 -20.14
CA THR A 11 40.41 22.99 -20.00
C THR A 11 39.59 22.94 -21.31
N LEU A 12 40.08 23.56 -22.38
CA LEU A 12 39.34 23.64 -23.65
C LEU A 12 39.61 22.47 -24.60
N LEU A 13 40.65 21.69 -24.37
CA LEU A 13 41.02 20.55 -25.24
C LEU A 13 40.40 19.22 -24.86
N LEU A 14 39.80 19.11 -23.67
CA LEU A 14 39.14 17.87 -23.18
C LEU A 14 37.67 17.77 -23.57
N LEU A 15 37.05 18.89 -24.05
CA LEU A 15 35.63 18.90 -24.41
C LEU A 15 35.34 18.46 -25.86
N LEU A 16 36.35 18.36 -26.69
CA LEU A 16 36.20 17.98 -28.11
C LEU A 16 36.37 16.49 -28.40
N ALA A 17 36.82 15.70 -27.42
CA ALA A 17 37.02 14.26 -27.60
C ALA A 17 35.76 13.39 -27.31
N PHE A 18 34.68 13.97 -26.78
CA PHE A 18 33.45 13.23 -26.45
C PHE A 18 32.37 13.22 -27.54
N LEU A 19 32.57 13.90 -28.65
CA LEU A 19 31.57 14.01 -29.73
C LEU A 19 31.72 12.99 -30.86
N ALA A 20 32.68 12.08 -30.81
CA ALA A 20 32.94 11.14 -31.89
C ALA A 20 32.56 9.66 -31.62
N LEU A 21 31.92 9.37 -30.48
CA LEU A 21 31.48 8.00 -30.14
C LEU A 21 29.95 7.87 -30.03
N GLY A 22 29.21 8.75 -30.67
CA GLY A 22 27.78 8.59 -30.85
C GLY A 22 27.47 7.55 -31.92
N GLY A 23 27.71 6.27 -31.61
CA GLY A 23 27.13 5.18 -32.41
C GLY A 23 25.59 5.22 -32.29
N PRO A 24 24.84 4.80 -33.34
CA PRO A 24 23.41 4.73 -33.27
C PRO A 24 23.03 3.79 -32.11
N ALA A 25 22.42 4.33 -31.07
CA ALA A 25 21.76 3.56 -30.04
C ALA A 25 20.64 2.76 -30.73
N GLU A 26 20.93 1.51 -31.07
CA GLU A 26 19.87 0.56 -31.37
C GLU A 26 18.91 0.63 -30.19
N ALA A 27 17.73 1.20 -30.44
CA ALA A 27 16.60 1.09 -29.57
C ALA A 27 16.26 -0.39 -29.47
N ARG A 28 16.95 -1.11 -28.56
CA ARG A 28 16.48 -2.43 -28.11
C ARG A 28 15.11 -2.20 -27.57
N GLY A 29 14.12 -2.56 -28.42
CA GLY A 29 12.73 -2.60 -28.04
C GLY A 29 12.66 -3.32 -26.69
N ARG A 30 12.42 -2.55 -25.64
CA ARG A 30 12.06 -3.07 -24.33
C ARG A 30 10.80 -3.87 -24.61
N LYS A 31 10.95 -5.19 -24.74
CA LYS A 31 9.79 -6.09 -24.72
C LYS A 31 9.06 -5.72 -23.45
N GLU A 32 7.96 -4.99 -23.57
CA GLU A 32 7.01 -4.84 -22.48
C GLU A 32 6.69 -6.25 -22.05
N LYS A 33 7.15 -6.58 -20.85
CA LYS A 33 6.78 -7.80 -20.19
C LYS A 33 5.26 -7.75 -20.10
N PRO A 34 4.52 -8.78 -20.60
CA PRO A 34 3.08 -8.77 -20.45
C PRO A 34 2.78 -8.46 -19.00
N ASP A 35 1.76 -7.60 -18.77
CA ASP A 35 1.31 -7.17 -17.44
C ASP A 35 0.80 -8.40 -16.66
N ASP A 36 1.72 -9.18 -16.11
CA ASP A 36 1.49 -10.32 -15.21
C ASP A 36 0.88 -9.86 -13.87
N ASP A 37 0.67 -8.55 -13.71
CA ASP A 37 0.19 -7.94 -12.47
C ASP A 37 -1.34 -7.76 -12.43
N LYS A 38 -2.05 -8.07 -13.52
CA LYS A 38 -3.51 -7.87 -13.59
C LYS A 38 -4.28 -8.88 -12.74
N ASP A 39 -3.71 -10.06 -12.54
CA ASP A 39 -4.36 -11.18 -11.85
C ASP A 39 -3.89 -11.34 -10.38
N LYS A 40 -3.17 -10.37 -9.85
CA LYS A 40 -2.76 -10.41 -8.44
C LYS A 40 -3.78 -9.71 -7.55
N PRO A 41 -4.17 -10.32 -6.43
CA PRO A 41 -5.08 -9.69 -5.49
C PRO A 41 -4.47 -8.39 -4.96
N ARG A 42 -5.26 -7.33 -5.03
CA ARG A 42 -4.92 -6.00 -4.52
C ARG A 42 -5.97 -5.58 -3.51
N LEU A 43 -5.52 -5.10 -2.37
CA LEU A 43 -6.38 -4.57 -1.33
C LEU A 43 -6.06 -3.09 -1.14
N SER A 44 -7.08 -2.24 -1.16
CA SER A 44 -6.99 -0.85 -0.73
C SER A 44 -7.79 -0.65 0.54
N LEU A 45 -7.41 0.33 1.36
CA LEU A 45 -8.09 0.65 2.61
C LEU A 45 -8.24 2.17 2.72
N LEU A 46 -9.48 2.63 2.85
CA LEU A 46 -9.85 4.02 3.05
C LEU A 46 -10.41 4.22 4.45
N ALA A 47 -10.19 5.39 5.02
CA ALA A 47 -10.77 5.83 6.27
C ALA A 47 -11.57 7.12 6.04
N ASP A 48 -12.78 7.17 6.54
CA ASP A 48 -13.65 8.34 6.45
C ASP A 48 -14.30 8.61 7.81
N PRO A 49 -14.03 9.76 8.43
CA PRO A 49 -12.95 10.70 8.08
C PRO A 49 -11.55 10.14 8.36
N ASN A 50 -10.55 10.56 7.60
CA ASN A 50 -9.14 10.24 7.88
C ASN A 50 -8.47 11.24 8.85
N PHE A 51 -9.21 12.25 9.26
CA PHE A 51 -8.83 13.30 10.18
C PHE A 51 -10.06 13.75 11.00
N GLY A 52 -9.86 14.03 12.29
CA GLY A 52 -10.96 14.49 13.15
C GLY A 52 -10.49 14.95 14.53
N PHE A 53 -11.46 15.26 15.38
CA PHE A 53 -11.24 15.66 16.77
C PHE A 53 -11.82 14.61 17.72
N THR A 54 -11.16 14.38 18.86
CA THR A 54 -11.63 13.40 19.85
C THR A 54 -12.95 13.82 20.51
N PRO A 55 -13.92 12.89 20.69
CA PRO A 55 -13.97 11.56 20.11
C PRO A 55 -14.38 11.62 18.63
N VAL A 56 -13.85 10.73 17.80
CA VAL A 56 -14.22 10.61 16.39
C VAL A 56 -14.56 9.18 16.03
N THR A 57 -15.64 8.99 15.33
CA THR A 57 -16.04 7.71 14.73
C THR A 57 -15.55 7.68 13.29
N VAL A 58 -14.77 6.66 12.95
CA VAL A 58 -14.16 6.49 11.63
C VAL A 58 -14.70 5.23 10.97
N THR A 59 -15.24 5.38 9.77
CA THR A 59 -15.64 4.25 8.93
C THR A 59 -14.48 3.87 8.01
N LEU A 60 -14.14 2.60 8.03
CA LEU A 60 -13.10 2.02 7.19
C LEU A 60 -13.74 1.22 6.08
N THR A 61 -13.25 1.41 4.86
CA THR A 61 -13.72 0.67 3.69
C THR A 61 -12.51 0.07 2.97
N GLY A 62 -12.45 -1.26 2.95
CA GLY A 62 -11.49 -2.04 2.19
C GLY A 62 -12.08 -2.49 0.86
N HIS A 63 -11.34 -2.33 -0.24
CA HIS A 63 -11.73 -2.85 -1.54
C HIS A 63 -10.68 -3.86 -2.03
N LEU A 64 -11.14 -5.06 -2.34
CA LEU A 64 -10.35 -6.13 -2.92
C LEU A 64 -10.60 -6.20 -4.43
N THR A 65 -9.53 -6.23 -5.21
CA THR A 65 -9.56 -6.33 -6.67
C THR A 65 -8.54 -7.35 -7.17
N GLY A 66 -8.65 -7.81 -8.42
CA GLY A 66 -7.73 -8.77 -9.02
C GLY A 66 -7.87 -10.17 -8.42
N VAL A 67 -9.07 -10.55 -8.02
CA VAL A 67 -9.38 -11.87 -7.47
C VAL A 67 -10.22 -12.65 -8.45
N ASP A 68 -9.87 -13.92 -8.67
CA ASP A 68 -10.80 -14.84 -9.29
C ASP A 68 -11.89 -15.17 -8.27
N LEU A 69 -13.13 -14.83 -8.59
CA LEU A 69 -14.31 -15.08 -7.75
C LEU A 69 -14.53 -16.58 -7.48
N HIS A 70 -13.92 -17.45 -8.29
CA HIS A 70 -13.94 -18.91 -8.11
C HIS A 70 -12.78 -19.43 -7.25
N ASP A 71 -11.84 -18.58 -6.82
CA ASP A 71 -10.74 -19.02 -5.97
C ASP A 71 -11.22 -19.30 -4.54
N ARG A 72 -11.33 -20.59 -4.22
CA ARG A 72 -11.74 -21.07 -2.90
C ARG A 72 -10.85 -20.56 -1.75
N ASN A 73 -9.63 -20.12 -2.03
CA ASN A 73 -8.74 -19.55 -1.00
C ASN A 73 -9.31 -18.26 -0.42
N PHE A 74 -9.98 -17.45 -1.24
CA PHE A 74 -10.61 -16.21 -0.79
C PHE A 74 -11.95 -16.45 -0.08
N CYS A 75 -12.70 -17.46 -0.51
CA CYS A 75 -13.95 -17.84 0.15
C CYS A 75 -13.75 -18.21 1.63
N HIS A 76 -12.59 -18.71 1.98
CA HIS A 76 -12.23 -19.06 3.37
C HIS A 76 -11.21 -18.09 3.98
N ALA A 77 -10.98 -16.93 3.36
CA ALA A 77 -10.04 -15.96 3.88
C ALA A 77 -10.58 -15.31 5.15
N ALA A 78 -9.87 -15.45 6.24
CA ALA A 78 -10.20 -14.71 7.47
C ALA A 78 -9.83 -13.23 7.27
N VAL A 79 -10.76 -12.36 7.63
CA VAL A 79 -10.56 -10.91 7.65
C VAL A 79 -10.08 -10.51 9.03
N THR A 80 -8.95 -9.81 9.11
CA THR A 80 -8.43 -9.30 10.38
C THR A 80 -8.20 -7.80 10.29
N TRP A 81 -8.92 -7.07 11.13
CA TRP A 81 -8.69 -5.64 11.34
C TRP A 81 -7.70 -5.46 12.48
N VAL A 82 -6.66 -4.69 12.26
CA VAL A 82 -5.65 -4.35 13.26
C VAL A 82 -5.64 -2.84 13.44
N ARG A 83 -5.95 -2.36 14.66
CA ARG A 83 -5.84 -0.96 15.04
C ARG A 83 -4.68 -0.78 16.02
N ILE A 84 -3.75 0.07 15.68
CA ILE A 84 -2.60 0.44 16.50
C ILE A 84 -2.84 1.87 16.97
N ASP A 85 -3.04 2.03 18.27
CA ASP A 85 -3.31 3.32 18.90
C ASP A 85 -2.02 4.15 19.03
N PRO A 86 -2.13 5.48 19.20
CA PRO A 86 -0.97 6.35 19.38
C PRO A 86 -0.05 5.88 20.51
N GLY A 87 1.25 5.72 20.19
CA GLY A 87 2.26 5.26 21.13
C GLY A 87 2.31 3.75 21.36
N GLN A 88 1.46 2.97 20.70
CA GLN A 88 1.51 1.50 20.72
C GLN A 88 2.38 0.94 19.60
N THR A 89 2.81 -0.32 19.79
CA THR A 89 3.47 -1.12 18.75
C THR A 89 2.48 -2.05 18.06
N GLU A 90 2.87 -2.67 16.96
CA GLU A 90 2.03 -3.67 16.27
C GLU A 90 1.61 -4.85 17.17
N ARG A 91 2.42 -5.18 18.18
CA ARG A 91 2.13 -6.28 19.11
C ARG A 91 0.98 -5.96 20.06
N ASP A 92 0.85 -4.67 20.39
CA ASP A 92 -0.15 -4.17 21.34
C ASP A 92 -1.46 -3.78 20.66
N GLY A 93 -1.50 -3.81 19.32
CA GLY A 93 -2.65 -3.39 18.52
C GLY A 93 -3.89 -4.26 18.78
N LEU A 94 -5.04 -3.60 18.82
CA LEU A 94 -6.35 -4.27 18.86
C LEU A 94 -6.54 -5.07 17.58
N ARG A 95 -6.78 -6.38 17.71
CA ARG A 95 -7.08 -7.28 16.58
C ARG A 95 -8.51 -7.76 16.66
N VAL A 96 -9.23 -7.57 15.56
CA VAL A 96 -10.59 -8.06 15.42
C VAL A 96 -10.64 -8.94 14.18
N ARG A 97 -10.92 -10.20 14.38
CA ARG A 97 -11.09 -11.18 13.32
C ARG A 97 -12.55 -11.33 12.98
N GLU A 98 -12.85 -11.35 11.71
CA GLU A 98 -14.15 -11.66 11.16
C GLU A 98 -14.00 -12.86 10.24
N ASP A 99 -14.83 -13.86 10.43
CA ASP A 99 -14.88 -14.98 9.50
C ASP A 99 -15.76 -14.56 8.31
N PRO A 100 -15.29 -14.71 7.08
CA PRO A 100 -16.09 -14.39 5.92
C PRO A 100 -17.28 -15.34 5.87
N ALA A 101 -18.45 -14.78 5.65
CA ALA A 101 -19.64 -15.56 5.35
C ALA A 101 -19.51 -16.10 3.91
N CYS A 102 -18.84 -17.24 3.76
CA CYS A 102 -18.98 -18.03 2.55
C CYS A 102 -20.36 -18.67 2.55
N VAL A 103 -21.21 -18.18 1.71
CA VAL A 103 -22.48 -18.81 1.41
C VAL A 103 -22.18 -20.14 0.71
N HIS A 104 -22.92 -21.17 1.03
CA HIS A 104 -22.79 -22.60 0.71
C HIS A 104 -21.99 -22.97 -0.56
N PRO A 105 -21.31 -24.14 -0.56
CA PRO A 105 -20.44 -24.60 -1.66
C PRO A 105 -21.14 -24.79 -3.01
N ASP A 106 -22.45 -24.75 -3.05
CA ASP A 106 -23.26 -24.91 -4.27
C ASP A 106 -23.82 -23.57 -4.80
N ASP A 107 -23.73 -22.48 -4.04
CA ASP A 107 -24.09 -21.17 -4.51
C ASP A 107 -22.89 -20.52 -5.20
N GLU A 108 -23.14 -19.69 -6.20
CA GLU A 108 -22.10 -18.86 -6.85
C GLU A 108 -21.27 -18.19 -5.77
N ILE A 109 -19.97 -18.54 -5.71
CA ILE A 109 -19.04 -18.09 -4.67
C ILE A 109 -18.92 -16.56 -4.83
N SER A 110 -19.65 -15.82 -4.03
CA SER A 110 -19.51 -14.38 -3.93
C SER A 110 -18.34 -14.08 -3.01
N VAL A 111 -17.19 -13.74 -3.59
CA VAL A 111 -16.11 -13.12 -2.84
C VAL A 111 -16.56 -11.70 -2.49
N THR A 112 -16.55 -11.36 -1.22
CA THR A 112 -16.83 -10.00 -0.79
C THR A 112 -15.70 -9.11 -1.26
N GLU A 113 -15.99 -8.24 -2.22
CA GLU A 113 -15.02 -7.26 -2.74
C GLU A 113 -14.86 -6.06 -1.81
N THR A 114 -15.82 -5.86 -0.90
CA THR A 114 -15.83 -4.71 -0.01
C THR A 114 -16.00 -5.15 1.44
N TYR A 115 -15.11 -4.64 2.29
CA TYR A 115 -15.09 -4.86 3.73
C TYR A 115 -15.32 -3.52 4.42
N THR A 116 -16.23 -3.45 5.39
CA THR A 116 -16.53 -2.21 6.10
C THR A 116 -16.46 -2.44 7.60
N ARG A 117 -15.82 -1.51 8.31
CA ARG A 117 -15.77 -1.51 9.77
C ARG A 117 -15.70 -0.11 10.32
N THR A 118 -16.29 0.09 11.51
CA THR A 118 -16.27 1.36 12.23
C THR A 118 -15.43 1.23 13.50
N PHE A 119 -14.62 2.25 13.79
CA PHE A 119 -13.91 2.41 15.05
C PHE A 119 -14.20 3.77 15.68
N ASP A 120 -14.40 3.76 16.99
CA ASP A 120 -14.40 4.98 17.79
C ASP A 120 -13.00 5.24 18.33
N LEU A 121 -12.49 6.44 18.10
CA LEU A 121 -11.14 6.86 18.47
C LEU A 121 -11.23 7.96 19.54
N TYR A 122 -10.73 7.66 20.72
CA TYR A 122 -10.89 8.53 21.91
C TYR A 122 -9.63 9.28 22.29
N ARG A 123 -8.46 8.93 21.76
CA ARG A 123 -7.18 9.55 22.10
C ARG A 123 -6.68 10.40 20.95
N PRO A 124 -6.11 11.59 21.22
CA PRO A 124 -5.44 12.33 20.17
C PRO A 124 -4.14 11.63 19.75
N GLY A 125 -3.78 11.77 18.48
CA GLY A 125 -2.58 11.21 17.87
C GLY A 125 -2.86 10.46 16.58
N SER A 126 -1.82 9.81 16.08
CA SER A 126 -1.86 9.06 14.81
C SER A 126 -2.19 7.60 15.07
N TYR A 127 -3.27 7.14 14.47
CA TYR A 127 -3.68 5.74 14.46
C TYR A 127 -3.22 5.09 13.16
N LEU A 128 -2.66 3.90 13.24
CA LEU A 128 -2.41 3.06 12.07
C LEU A 128 -3.43 1.94 12.08
N ILE A 129 -4.19 1.83 10.99
CA ILE A 129 -5.21 0.80 10.83
C ILE A 129 -4.86 -0.05 9.63
N ARG A 130 -4.90 -1.36 9.81
CA ARG A 130 -4.56 -2.34 8.79
C ARG A 130 -5.69 -3.35 8.63
N LEU A 131 -5.97 -3.70 7.39
CA LEU A 131 -6.83 -4.80 6.99
C LEU A 131 -5.96 -5.91 6.42
N GLU A 132 -6.11 -7.13 6.94
CA GLU A 132 -5.40 -8.31 6.48
C GLU A 132 -6.38 -9.39 6.06
N LEU A 133 -6.12 -10.00 4.91
CA LEU A 133 -6.79 -11.22 4.47
C LEU A 133 -5.83 -12.40 4.61
N GLN A 134 -6.28 -13.45 5.28
CA GLN A 134 -5.52 -14.68 5.48
C GLN A 134 -6.28 -15.84 4.86
N GLY A 135 -5.60 -16.65 4.05
CA GLY A 135 -6.17 -17.84 3.46
C GLY A 135 -6.48 -18.93 4.49
N LYS A 136 -7.08 -20.01 4.03
CA LYS A 136 -7.43 -21.18 4.85
C LYS A 136 -6.22 -21.79 5.57
N ASP A 137 -5.03 -21.68 4.98
CA ASP A 137 -3.76 -22.14 5.55
C ASP A 137 -3.16 -21.18 6.61
N GLY A 138 -3.86 -20.09 6.91
CA GLY A 138 -3.43 -19.05 7.84
C GLY A 138 -2.37 -18.12 7.30
N LYS A 139 -1.94 -18.30 6.05
CA LYS A 139 -0.99 -17.38 5.42
C LYS A 139 -1.68 -16.10 4.98
N LYS A 140 -0.97 -14.99 5.16
CA LYS A 140 -1.44 -13.70 4.67
C LYS A 140 -1.44 -13.70 3.13
N ILE A 141 -2.61 -13.44 2.55
CA ILE A 141 -2.78 -13.30 1.11
C ILE A 141 -2.44 -11.88 0.69
N VAL A 142 -3.09 -10.89 1.31
CA VAL A 142 -2.93 -9.47 1.00
C VAL A 142 -3.24 -8.63 2.23
N SER A 143 -2.65 -7.44 2.30
CA SER A 143 -2.97 -6.47 3.35
C SER A 143 -2.89 -5.05 2.81
N ALA A 144 -3.70 -4.17 3.40
CA ALA A 144 -3.66 -2.73 3.19
C ALA A 144 -3.66 -2.00 4.52
N TYR A 145 -3.17 -0.77 4.53
CA TYR A 145 -3.18 0.07 5.72
C TYR A 145 -3.60 1.50 5.38
N THR A 146 -4.15 2.17 6.37
CA THR A 146 -4.46 3.60 6.31
C THR A 146 -4.08 4.26 7.63
N ARG A 147 -3.92 5.57 7.63
CA ARG A 147 -3.62 6.36 8.81
C ARG A 147 -4.76 7.33 9.09
N VAL A 148 -5.09 7.49 10.36
CA VAL A 148 -6.09 8.46 10.83
C VAL A 148 -5.43 9.38 11.86
N GLU A 149 -5.52 10.67 11.63
CA GLU A 149 -5.01 11.68 12.55
C GLU A 149 -6.15 12.25 13.39
N VAL A 150 -5.99 12.17 14.71
CA VAL A 150 -7.00 12.65 15.67
C VAL A 150 -6.41 13.75 16.54
N LEU A 151 -7.05 14.91 16.54
CA LEU A 151 -6.65 16.05 17.33
C LEU A 151 -7.46 16.14 18.63
N ARG A 152 -6.89 16.85 19.60
CA ARG A 152 -7.61 17.23 20.81
C ARG A 152 -8.45 18.48 20.55
N VAL A 153 -9.67 18.50 21.02
CA VAL A 153 -10.44 19.75 21.17
C VAL A 153 -9.77 20.56 22.27
N GLN A 154 -9.42 21.80 21.97
CA GLN A 154 -8.88 22.76 22.95
C GLN A 154 -10.00 23.41 23.76
#